data_83afafc1f7b60f98a191297ec1a02f12
#
_entry.id   83afafc1f7b60f98a191297ec1a02f12
#
_cell.length_a   1.000
_cell.length_b   1.000
_cell.length_c   1.000
_cell.angle_alpha   90.00
_cell.angle_beta   90.00
_cell.angle_gamma   90.00
#
_symmetry.space_group_name_H-M   'P 1'
#
loop_
_entity.id
_entity.type
_entity.pdbx_description
1 polymer ?
#
loop_
_entity_poly.entity_id
_entity_poly.type
_entity_poly.pdbx_seq_one_letter_code
_entity_poly.pdbx_strand_id
1 'polypeptide(L)' 'MSFAHNVKIPKERTGALIGKAGRVKQDIEKRCGVAIEIDSENGDALIRGDKPVEQMEIFKAVEIISAIGRGF' A
#
# COMPACT_ATOMS: atom_id res chain seq x y z
N MET A 1 17.10 -2.26 -8.58
CA MET A 1 17.06 -2.97 -7.30
C MET A 1 15.60 -3.14 -6.91
N SER A 2 15.18 -4.35 -6.49
CA SER A 2 13.79 -4.60 -6.12
C SER A 2 13.60 -4.46 -4.61
N PHE A 3 12.39 -4.07 -4.24
CA PHE A 3 11.99 -3.86 -2.86
C PHE A 3 10.62 -4.51 -2.62
N ALA A 4 10.43 -5.11 -1.45
CA ALA A 4 9.13 -5.63 -1.05
C ALA A 4 9.00 -5.50 0.47
N HIS A 5 7.86 -4.96 0.90
CA HIS A 5 7.56 -4.77 2.32
C HIS A 5 6.09 -5.03 2.56
N ASN A 6 5.78 -5.92 3.49
CA ASN A 6 4.41 -6.27 3.80
C ASN A 6 3.91 -5.50 5.01
N VAL A 7 2.71 -4.93 4.90
CA VAL A 7 2.04 -4.22 5.98
C VAL A 7 0.79 -4.99 6.35
N LYS A 8 0.67 -5.37 7.62
CA LYS A 8 -0.51 -6.07 8.12
C LYS A 8 -1.61 -5.07 8.43
N ILE A 9 -2.81 -5.34 7.93
CA ILE A 9 -3.98 -4.47 8.18
C ILE A 9 -5.19 -5.35 8.53
N PRO A 10 -6.17 -4.83 9.28
CA PRO A 10 -7.40 -5.59 9.54
C PRO A 10 -8.12 -5.91 8.23
N LYS A 11 -8.67 -7.12 8.15
CA LYS A 11 -9.38 -7.56 6.94
C LYS A 11 -10.50 -6.61 6.55
N GLU A 12 -11.24 -6.11 7.52
CA GLU A 12 -12.37 -5.22 7.29
C GLU A 12 -11.94 -3.84 6.76
N ARG A 13 -10.65 -3.54 6.79
CA ARG A 13 -10.14 -2.27 6.26
C ARG A 13 -9.51 -2.41 4.87
N THR A 14 -9.43 -3.62 4.33
CA THR A 14 -8.85 -3.82 3.00
C THR A 14 -9.67 -3.13 1.92
N GLY A 15 -11.00 -3.14 2.05
CA GLY A 15 -11.87 -2.44 1.10
C GLY A 15 -11.61 -0.94 1.09
N ALA A 16 -11.37 -0.34 2.26
CA ALA A 16 -11.07 1.09 2.35
C ALA A 16 -9.71 1.40 1.70
N LEU A 17 -8.75 0.50 1.83
CA LEU A 17 -7.43 0.68 1.22
C LEU A 17 -7.50 0.58 -0.30
N ILE A 18 -8.28 -0.34 -0.82
CA ILE A 18 -8.49 -0.46 -2.27
C ILE A 18 -9.24 0.77 -2.80
N GLY A 19 -10.30 1.15 -2.10
CA GLY A 19 -11.16 2.25 -2.50
C GLY A 19 -12.07 1.89 -3.65
N LYS A 20 -12.94 2.81 -4.02
CA LYS A 20 -13.89 2.61 -5.10
C LYS A 20 -13.14 2.45 -6.42
N ALA A 21 -13.37 1.33 -7.11
CA ALA A 21 -12.71 1.01 -8.38
C ALA A 21 -11.17 1.04 -8.27
N GLY A 22 -10.63 0.78 -7.08
CA GLY A 22 -9.20 0.74 -6.86
C GLY A 22 -8.52 2.10 -6.81
N ARG A 23 -9.28 3.18 -6.67
CA ARG A 23 -8.72 4.55 -6.74
C ARG A 23 -7.75 4.88 -5.62
N VAL A 24 -8.05 4.46 -4.39
CA VAL A 24 -7.18 4.77 -3.26
C VAL A 24 -5.83 4.09 -3.44
N LYS A 25 -5.86 2.79 -3.77
CA LYS A 25 -4.65 2.01 -4.03
C LYS A 25 -3.83 2.63 -5.16
N GLN A 26 -4.46 2.95 -6.27
CA GLN A 26 -3.78 3.55 -7.42
C GLN A 26 -3.18 4.91 -7.10
N ASP A 27 -3.87 5.72 -6.30
CA ASP A 27 -3.38 7.03 -5.90
C ASP A 27 -2.10 6.91 -5.06
N ILE A 28 -2.09 5.96 -4.12
CA ILE A 28 -0.91 5.71 -3.29
C ILE A 28 0.26 5.23 -4.16
N GLU A 29 -0.01 4.30 -5.08
CA GLU A 29 1.01 3.79 -5.99
C GLU A 29 1.64 4.92 -6.80
N LYS A 30 0.81 5.80 -7.31
CA LYS A 30 1.24 6.91 -8.13
C LYS A 30 2.07 7.92 -7.34
N ARG A 31 1.60 8.27 -6.15
CA ARG A 31 2.29 9.25 -5.29
C ARG A 31 3.62 8.75 -4.79
N CYS A 32 3.71 7.48 -4.44
CA CYS A 32 4.90 6.93 -3.81
C CYS A 32 5.84 6.23 -4.79
N GLY A 33 5.40 6.03 -6.04
CA GLY A 33 6.22 5.37 -7.05
C GLY A 33 6.44 3.89 -6.77
N VAL A 34 5.43 3.22 -6.18
CA VAL A 34 5.49 1.80 -5.83
C VAL A 34 4.27 1.07 -6.38
N ALA A 35 4.32 -0.26 -6.35
CA ALA A 35 3.17 -1.11 -6.64
C ALA A 35 2.65 -1.67 -5.33
N ILE A 36 1.33 -1.85 -5.22
CA ILE A 36 0.71 -2.38 -4.00
C ILE A 36 -0.16 -3.57 -4.38
N GLU A 37 0.04 -4.69 -3.70
CA GLU A 37 -0.78 -5.88 -3.84
C GLU A 37 -1.54 -6.10 -2.53
N ILE A 38 -2.86 -6.20 -2.60
CA ILE A 38 -3.69 -6.32 -1.39
C ILE A 38 -4.31 -7.71 -1.35
N ASP A 39 -4.09 -8.40 -0.22
CA ASP A 39 -4.71 -9.69 0.08
C ASP A 39 -5.82 -9.46 1.09
N SER A 40 -7.06 -9.45 0.59
CA SER A 40 -8.23 -9.19 1.44
C SER A 40 -8.54 -10.37 2.37
N GLU A 41 -8.11 -11.57 2.02
CA GLU A 41 -8.37 -12.74 2.85
C GLU A 41 -7.52 -12.77 4.09
N ASN A 42 -6.26 -12.34 3.98
CA ASN A 42 -5.30 -12.38 5.09
C ASN A 42 -5.07 -11.02 5.75
N GLY A 43 -5.53 -9.95 5.13
CA GLY A 43 -5.32 -8.61 5.65
C GLY A 43 -3.90 -8.14 5.48
N ASP A 44 -3.35 -8.32 4.29
CA ASP A 44 -1.97 -7.91 3.97
C ASP A 44 -1.96 -6.92 2.82
N ALA A 45 -1.04 -5.96 2.91
CA ALA A 45 -0.75 -5.05 1.82
C ALA A 45 0.75 -5.14 1.53
N LEU A 46 1.10 -5.67 0.38
CA LEU A 46 2.49 -5.82 -0.02
C LEU A 46 2.89 -4.65 -0.91
N ILE A 47 3.87 -3.88 -0.44
CA ILE A 47 4.42 -2.75 -1.18
C ILE A 47 5.63 -3.24 -1.95
N ARG A 48 5.62 -3.07 -3.26
CA ARG A 48 6.70 -3.54 -4.13
C ARG A 48 7.22 -2.38 -4.98
N GLY A 49 8.50 -2.40 -5.24
CA GLY A 49 9.12 -1.41 -6.11
C GLY A 49 10.41 -1.94 -6.71
N ASP A 50 10.70 -1.54 -7.94
CA ASP A 50 11.91 -1.92 -8.65
C ASP A 50 12.72 -0.71 -9.10
N LYS A 51 12.34 0.47 -8.64
CA LYS A 51 13.06 1.71 -8.92
C LYS A 51 14.16 1.94 -7.88
N PRO A 52 15.12 2.82 -8.16
CA PRO A 52 16.07 3.23 -7.12
C PRO A 52 15.34 3.77 -5.89
N VAL A 53 15.88 3.48 -4.71
CA VAL A 53 15.22 3.84 -3.44
C VAL A 53 14.92 5.34 -3.36
N GLU A 54 15.79 6.18 -3.88
CA GLU A 54 15.60 7.63 -3.86
C GLU A 54 14.44 8.11 -4.73
N GLN A 55 13.91 7.23 -5.60
CA GLN A 55 12.75 7.54 -6.44
C GLN A 55 11.45 6.98 -5.88
N MET A 56 11.51 6.32 -4.73
CA MET A 56 10.34 5.70 -4.09
C MET A 56 10.14 6.30 -2.70
N GLU A 57 8.90 6.64 -2.38
CA GLU A 57 8.56 7.12 -1.04
C GLU A 57 7.98 5.96 -0.23
N ILE A 58 8.83 4.97 0.07
CA ILE A 58 8.41 3.73 0.71
C ILE A 58 7.82 3.97 2.09
N PHE A 59 8.48 4.78 2.92
CA PHE A 59 7.99 5.05 4.28
C PHE A 59 6.67 5.80 4.26
N LYS A 60 6.49 6.68 3.28
CA LYS A 60 5.24 7.41 3.11
C LYS A 60 4.11 6.44 2.76
N ALA A 61 4.37 5.48 1.88
CA ALA A 61 3.39 4.45 1.53
C ALA A 61 3.02 3.61 2.75
N VAL A 62 4.00 3.21 3.56
CA VAL A 62 3.76 2.46 4.79
C VAL A 62 2.89 3.26 5.75
N GLU A 63 3.17 4.55 5.93
CA GLU A 63 2.40 5.41 6.82
C GLU A 63 0.96 5.56 6.36
N ILE A 64 0.75 5.79 5.06
CA ILE A 64 -0.60 5.95 4.49
C ILE A 64 -1.40 4.66 4.65
N ILE A 65 -0.81 3.52 4.29
CA ILE A 65 -1.48 2.23 4.39
C ILE A 65 -1.81 1.90 5.84
N SER A 66 -0.86 2.14 6.75
CA SER A 66 -1.07 1.88 8.18
C SER A 66 -2.17 2.78 8.75
N ALA A 67 -2.22 4.05 8.34
CA ALA A 67 -3.26 4.97 8.79
C ALA A 67 -4.64 4.51 8.34
N ILE A 68 -4.77 4.10 7.08
CA ILE A 68 -6.04 3.57 6.55
C ILE A 68 -6.42 2.30 7.29
N GLY A 69 -5.46 1.44 7.59
CA GLY A 69 -5.69 0.22 8.36
C GLY A 69 -6.21 0.50 9.76
N ARG A 70 -5.85 1.65 10.35
CA ARG A 70 -6.33 2.05 11.67
C ARG A 70 -7.67 2.79 11.64
N GLY A 71 -8.21 3.04 10.46
CA GLY A 71 -9.52 3.68 10.31
C GLY A 71 -9.50 5.17 9.95
N PHE A 72 -8.38 5.66 9.48
CA PHE A 72 -8.27 7.07 9.07
C PHE A 72 -8.57 7.28 7.59
#